data_eb705f59d335a0ecce6b551570374c3a
#
_entry.id   eb705f59d335a0ecce6b551570374c3a
#
_cell.length_a   1.000
_cell.length_b   1.000
_cell.length_c   1.000
_cell.angle_alpha   90.00
_cell.angle_beta   90.00
_cell.angle_gamma   90.00
#
_symmetry.space_group_name_H-M   'P 1'
#
loop_
_entity.id
_entity.type
_entity.pdbx_description
1 polymer ?
#
loop_
_entity_poly.entity_id
_entity_poly.type
_entity_poly.pdbx_seq_one_letter_code
_entity_poly.pdbx_strand_id
1 'polypeptide(L)'
;MHRNFIAIVEAGSISAAAKQIAIAQPALSNQLKVLQKRFGTQLLHVRRGGHSIELTDAGCILYNKAKYICSAENSALKEIVDCQAGFSGTLRISLSPSMSINFIKNFLSDFYREFPHINYELYEVPIDEQTQQLLEGKTEIGIANAPLKQSKRFETLFSRKERLVALFHKDSPYLKNDKPNILLDDLEDIPLCLSRGCSELFFSVCSDSHIFPQVMSINTTKLSAIAWAEKNTGVAIVPAPAVELFPANLVRKEIKDERLFLEMTLSIVKGRELSQVAQTFINYYMQNK
;
A
#
# COMPACT_ATOMS: atom_id res chain seq x y z
N MET A 1 5.85 -25.65 12.85
CA MET A 1 6.97 -25.81 11.91
C MET A 1 7.20 -24.58 11.03
N HIS A 2 6.18 -24.04 10.35
CA HIS A 2 6.32 -22.85 9.49
C HIS A 2 6.86 -21.62 10.22
N ARG A 3 6.33 -21.29 11.41
CA ARG A 3 6.83 -20.17 12.26
C ARG A 3 8.32 -20.32 12.59
N ASN A 4 8.75 -21.52 12.91
CA ASN A 4 10.14 -21.79 13.27
C ASN A 4 11.07 -21.68 12.05
N PHE A 5 10.60 -22.07 10.86
CA PHE A 5 11.35 -21.87 9.61
C PHE A 5 11.50 -20.37 9.30
N ILE A 6 10.43 -19.59 9.45
CA ILE A 6 10.47 -18.12 9.31
C ILE A 6 11.49 -17.52 10.29
N ALA A 7 11.43 -17.89 11.57
CA ALA A 7 12.36 -17.39 12.58
C ALA A 7 13.83 -17.71 12.25
N ILE A 8 14.11 -18.91 11.71
CA ILE A 8 15.47 -19.28 11.27
C ILE A 8 15.95 -18.35 10.14
N VAL A 9 15.10 -18.08 9.15
CA VAL A 9 15.43 -17.21 8.01
C VAL A 9 15.68 -15.78 8.48
N GLU A 10 14.80 -15.25 9.31
CA GLU A 10 14.86 -13.85 9.79
C GLU A 10 16.02 -13.60 10.76
N ALA A 11 16.35 -14.59 11.59
CA ALA A 11 17.48 -14.49 12.50
C ALA A 11 18.85 -14.74 11.82
N GLY A 12 18.87 -15.18 10.56
CA GLY A 12 20.08 -15.44 9.78
C GLY A 12 20.94 -16.61 10.28
N SER A 13 20.58 -17.27 11.38
CA SER A 13 21.21 -18.49 11.87
C SER A 13 20.29 -19.31 12.77
N ILE A 14 20.48 -20.64 12.80
CA ILE A 14 19.69 -21.54 13.63
C ILE A 14 19.90 -21.25 15.12
N SER A 15 21.13 -20.90 15.53
CA SER A 15 21.45 -20.59 16.92
C SER A 15 20.78 -19.29 17.40
N ALA A 16 20.80 -18.24 16.57
CA ALA A 16 20.14 -16.97 16.88
C ALA A 16 18.61 -17.15 16.93
N ALA A 17 18.03 -17.85 15.98
CA ALA A 17 16.60 -18.17 15.97
C ALA A 17 16.19 -18.96 17.21
N ALA A 18 16.96 -20.01 17.60
CA ALA A 18 16.68 -20.83 18.77
C ALA A 18 16.63 -19.99 20.06
N LYS A 19 17.57 -19.04 20.19
CA LYS A 19 17.60 -18.10 21.31
C LYS A 19 16.40 -17.16 21.29
N GLN A 20 16.04 -16.63 20.11
CA GLN A 20 14.93 -15.68 19.95
C GLN A 20 13.58 -16.30 20.28
N ILE A 21 13.33 -17.55 19.87
CA ILE A 21 12.05 -18.24 20.09
C ILE A 21 12.04 -19.16 21.31
N ALA A 22 13.09 -19.08 22.15
CA ALA A 22 13.26 -19.86 23.39
C ALA A 22 13.12 -21.39 23.22
N ILE A 23 13.69 -21.94 22.16
CA ILE A 23 13.72 -23.39 21.86
C ILE A 23 15.16 -23.85 21.84
N ALA A 24 15.42 -25.10 22.27
CA ALA A 24 16.76 -25.70 22.19
C ALA A 24 17.22 -25.80 20.71
N GLN A 25 18.44 -25.36 20.40
CA GLN A 25 18.99 -25.38 19.04
C GLN A 25 18.93 -26.78 18.38
N PRO A 26 19.22 -27.89 19.06
CA PRO A 26 19.07 -29.23 18.43
C PRO A 26 17.63 -29.54 18.03
N ALA A 27 16.64 -29.12 18.80
CA ALA A 27 15.23 -29.29 18.49
C ALA A 27 14.83 -28.49 17.24
N LEU A 28 15.28 -27.23 17.15
CA LEU A 28 15.02 -26.38 15.99
C LEU A 28 15.70 -26.91 14.73
N SER A 29 16.95 -27.40 14.84
CA SER A 29 17.68 -28.04 13.75
C SER A 29 16.97 -29.32 13.27
N ASN A 30 16.45 -30.14 14.18
CA ASN A 30 15.68 -31.32 13.82
C ASN A 30 14.36 -30.97 13.12
N GLN A 31 13.66 -29.95 13.56
CA GLN A 31 12.44 -29.47 12.89
C GLN A 31 12.71 -28.99 11.46
N LEU A 32 13.85 -28.31 11.21
CA LEU A 32 14.27 -27.93 9.88
C LEU A 32 14.53 -29.17 9.01
N LYS A 33 15.23 -30.19 9.53
CA LYS A 33 15.47 -31.44 8.80
C LYS A 33 14.16 -32.16 8.44
N VAL A 34 13.22 -32.23 9.36
CA VAL A 34 11.89 -32.80 9.13
C VAL A 34 11.15 -32.04 8.03
N LEU A 35 11.25 -30.71 8.05
CA LEU A 35 10.61 -29.86 7.04
C LEU A 35 11.24 -30.09 5.66
N GLN A 36 12.56 -30.13 5.55
CA GLN A 36 13.29 -30.41 4.31
C GLN A 36 12.97 -31.82 3.77
N LYS A 37 12.90 -32.81 4.67
CA LYS A 37 12.47 -34.16 4.28
C LYS A 37 11.06 -34.20 3.73
N ARG A 38 10.13 -33.46 4.33
CA ARG A 38 8.74 -33.34 3.88
C ARG A 38 8.63 -32.78 2.47
N PHE A 39 9.46 -31.78 2.12
CA PHE A 39 9.47 -31.17 0.80
C PHE A 39 10.45 -31.81 -0.19
N GLY A 40 11.20 -32.83 0.22
CA GLY A 40 12.11 -33.57 -0.62
C GLY A 40 13.32 -32.76 -1.14
N THR A 41 13.59 -31.59 -0.54
CA THR A 41 14.65 -30.69 -0.99
C THR A 41 15.26 -29.90 0.16
N GLN A 42 16.48 -29.39 -0.06
CA GLN A 42 17.09 -28.42 0.85
C GLN A 42 16.42 -27.06 0.70
N LEU A 43 16.09 -26.44 1.82
CA LEU A 43 15.45 -25.12 1.90
C LEU A 43 16.46 -24.02 2.24
N LEU A 44 17.58 -24.39 2.89
CA LEU A 44 18.62 -23.47 3.32
C LEU A 44 20.00 -24.03 2.99
N HIS A 45 20.89 -23.15 2.57
CA HIS A 45 22.34 -23.39 2.54
C HIS A 45 22.97 -22.84 3.82
N VAL A 46 23.72 -23.66 4.53
CA VAL A 46 24.51 -23.23 5.69
C VAL A 46 25.93 -23.00 5.23
N ARG A 47 26.43 -21.76 5.29
CA ARG A 47 27.83 -21.45 4.95
C ARG A 47 28.77 -22.08 5.97
N ARG A 48 29.98 -22.48 5.50
CA ARG A 48 31.04 -23.01 6.38
C ARG A 48 31.34 -22.02 7.49
N GLY A 49 31.18 -22.48 8.77
CA GLY A 49 31.31 -21.63 9.96
C GLY A 49 30.04 -21.47 10.78
N GLY A 50 28.88 -21.92 10.28
CA GLY A 50 27.61 -21.99 11.04
C GLY A 50 26.91 -20.66 11.39
N HIS A 51 27.45 -19.53 10.91
CA HIS A 51 26.97 -18.20 11.29
C HIS A 51 26.09 -17.48 10.27
N SER A 52 25.93 -18.02 9.07
CA SER A 52 24.99 -17.45 8.09
C SER A 52 24.29 -18.54 7.29
N ILE A 53 23.02 -18.31 7.02
CA ILE A 53 22.17 -19.14 6.19
C ILE A 53 21.71 -18.33 4.97
N GLU A 54 21.53 -19.04 3.85
CA GLU A 54 20.95 -18.48 2.64
C GLU A 54 19.79 -19.38 2.19
N LEU A 55 18.73 -18.76 1.70
CA LEU A 55 17.60 -19.49 1.13
C LEU A 55 17.98 -20.13 -0.22
N THR A 56 17.55 -21.37 -0.44
CA THR A 56 17.45 -21.93 -1.80
C THR A 56 16.23 -21.34 -2.50
N ASP A 57 16.08 -21.56 -3.83
CA ASP A 57 14.86 -21.18 -4.55
C ASP A 57 13.60 -21.81 -3.93
N ALA A 58 13.69 -23.11 -3.56
CA ALA A 58 12.63 -23.81 -2.83
C ALA A 58 12.40 -23.20 -1.44
N GLY A 59 13.46 -22.76 -0.77
CA GLY A 59 13.41 -22.04 0.49
C GLY A 59 12.69 -20.70 0.36
N CYS A 60 12.97 -19.92 -0.69
CA CYS A 60 12.28 -18.66 -0.97
C CYS A 60 10.77 -18.89 -1.19
N ILE A 61 10.41 -19.90 -1.99
CA ILE A 61 9.01 -20.27 -2.22
C ILE A 61 8.33 -20.63 -0.89
N LEU A 62 8.98 -21.50 -0.09
CA LEU A 62 8.40 -21.92 1.19
C LEU A 62 8.33 -20.78 2.18
N TYR A 63 9.33 -19.91 2.25
CA TYR A 63 9.33 -18.75 3.15
C TYR A 63 8.11 -17.84 2.91
N ASN A 64 7.85 -17.47 1.64
CA ASN A 64 6.70 -16.66 1.28
C ASN A 64 5.37 -17.38 1.59
N LYS A 65 5.29 -18.69 1.32
CA LYS A 65 4.09 -19.48 1.63
C LYS A 65 3.90 -19.69 3.13
N ALA A 66 4.98 -19.87 3.89
CA ALA A 66 4.94 -20.01 5.35
C ALA A 66 4.43 -18.73 6.02
N LYS A 67 4.88 -17.56 5.58
CA LYS A 67 4.35 -16.27 6.04
C LYS A 67 2.84 -16.17 5.80
N TYR A 68 2.40 -16.53 4.60
CA TYR A 68 0.97 -16.57 4.29
C TYR A 68 0.19 -17.52 5.20
N ILE A 69 0.68 -18.76 5.41
CA ILE A 69 0.03 -19.75 6.27
C ILE A 69 -0.08 -19.23 7.71
N CYS A 70 1.00 -18.65 8.25
CA CYS A 70 1.00 -18.10 9.61
C CYS A 70 0.06 -16.90 9.74
N SER A 71 -0.03 -16.05 8.72
CA SER A 71 -0.96 -14.93 8.68
C SER A 71 -2.41 -15.41 8.65
N ALA A 72 -2.71 -16.42 7.82
CA ALA A 72 -4.04 -17.01 7.74
C ALA A 72 -4.46 -17.68 9.07
N GLU A 73 -3.54 -18.39 9.75
CA GLU A 73 -3.78 -18.98 11.07
C GLU A 73 -4.11 -17.91 12.12
N ASN A 74 -3.34 -16.81 12.14
CA ASN A 74 -3.59 -15.69 13.04
C ASN A 74 -4.93 -15.00 12.74
N SER A 75 -5.30 -14.88 11.45
CA SER A 75 -6.61 -14.36 11.04
C SER A 75 -7.73 -15.24 11.58
N ALA A 76 -7.63 -16.57 11.37
CA ALA A 76 -8.62 -17.50 11.84
C ALA A 76 -8.79 -17.46 13.36
N LEU A 77 -7.70 -17.36 14.12
CA LEU A 77 -7.75 -17.22 15.58
C LEU A 77 -8.51 -15.95 16.01
N LYS A 78 -8.23 -14.81 15.34
CA LYS A 78 -8.97 -13.56 15.60
C LYS A 78 -10.45 -13.71 15.23
N GLU A 79 -10.75 -14.24 14.06
CA GLU A 79 -12.13 -14.42 13.59
C GLU A 79 -12.95 -15.35 14.51
N ILE A 80 -12.32 -16.39 15.09
CA ILE A 80 -12.95 -17.27 16.08
C ILE A 80 -13.29 -16.49 17.36
N VAL A 81 -12.36 -15.66 17.85
CA VAL A 81 -12.61 -14.81 19.01
C VAL A 81 -13.73 -13.79 18.73
N ASP A 82 -13.71 -13.14 17.58
CA ASP A 82 -14.72 -12.17 17.16
C ASP A 82 -16.09 -12.83 16.98
N CYS A 83 -16.13 -14.07 16.46
CA CYS A 83 -17.34 -14.87 16.34
C CYS A 83 -17.94 -15.23 17.72
N GLN A 84 -17.10 -15.56 18.70
CA GLN A 84 -17.55 -15.83 20.08
C GLN A 84 -18.10 -14.56 20.75
N ALA A 85 -17.62 -13.37 20.34
CA ALA A 85 -18.12 -12.09 20.80
C ALA A 85 -19.39 -11.61 20.04
N GLY A 86 -19.87 -12.36 19.07
CA GLY A 86 -21.05 -12.02 18.25
C GLY A 86 -20.80 -11.01 17.14
N PHE A 87 -19.54 -10.84 16.67
CA PHE A 87 -19.12 -9.83 15.70
C PHE A 87 -18.47 -10.39 14.46
N SER A 88 -18.58 -9.65 13.41
CA SER A 88 -18.34 -10.03 12.04
C SER A 88 -16.92 -9.80 11.53
N GLY A 89 -15.88 -9.83 12.31
CA GLY A 89 -14.50 -9.94 11.83
C GLY A 89 -13.77 -8.61 11.52
N THR A 90 -12.56 -8.71 10.95
CA THR A 90 -11.68 -7.57 10.72
C THR A 90 -11.36 -7.40 9.23
N LEU A 91 -11.65 -6.24 8.68
CA LEU A 91 -11.29 -5.84 7.32
C LEU A 91 -9.84 -5.34 7.29
N ARG A 92 -8.98 -6.05 6.54
CA ARG A 92 -7.55 -5.72 6.42
C ARG A 92 -7.24 -5.19 5.04
N ILE A 93 -6.89 -3.91 4.99
CA ILE A 93 -6.61 -3.20 3.73
C ILE A 93 -5.21 -2.60 3.78
N SER A 94 -4.43 -2.78 2.72
CA SER A 94 -3.25 -1.96 2.44
C SER A 94 -3.61 -0.86 1.45
N LEU A 95 -3.15 0.36 1.69
CA LEU A 95 -3.49 1.49 0.84
C LEU A 95 -2.33 2.49 0.70
N SER A 96 -2.28 3.15 -0.45
CA SER A 96 -1.29 4.21 -0.69
C SER A 96 -1.54 5.38 0.27
N PRO A 97 -0.50 5.92 0.94
CA PRO A 97 -0.67 6.99 1.93
C PRO A 97 -1.34 8.25 1.38
N SER A 98 -1.20 8.52 0.08
CA SER A 98 -1.85 9.66 -0.58
C SER A 98 -3.36 9.51 -0.72
N MET A 99 -3.89 8.31 -0.56
CA MET A 99 -5.30 7.98 -0.77
C MET A 99 -6.09 7.74 0.51
N SER A 100 -5.40 7.43 1.62
CA SER A 100 -6.00 6.91 2.85
C SER A 100 -7.15 7.77 3.36
N ILE A 101 -6.94 9.07 3.50
CA ILE A 101 -7.94 9.98 4.06
C ILE A 101 -9.18 10.10 3.19
N ASN A 102 -9.00 10.20 1.87
CA ASN A 102 -10.15 10.25 0.96
C ASN A 102 -10.92 8.93 0.95
N PHE A 103 -10.19 7.82 1.02
CA PHE A 103 -10.81 6.50 1.08
C PHE A 103 -11.62 6.32 2.37
N ILE A 104 -11.09 6.74 3.51
CA ILE A 104 -11.82 6.73 4.78
C ILE A 104 -13.07 7.61 4.70
N LYS A 105 -12.93 8.86 4.24
CA LYS A 105 -14.04 9.83 4.20
C LYS A 105 -15.15 9.42 3.24
N ASN A 106 -14.81 8.89 2.07
CA ASN A 106 -15.76 8.70 0.99
C ASN A 106 -16.31 7.26 0.88
N PHE A 107 -15.69 6.30 1.58
CA PHE A 107 -16.11 4.89 1.49
C PHE A 107 -16.18 4.19 2.83
N LEU A 108 -15.09 4.19 3.62
CA LEU A 108 -15.09 3.44 4.88
C LEU A 108 -16.06 4.01 5.91
N SER A 109 -16.23 5.34 5.94
CA SER A 109 -17.17 5.98 6.86
C SER A 109 -18.61 5.55 6.58
N ASP A 110 -18.99 5.45 5.31
CA ASP A 110 -20.34 5.03 4.93
C ASP A 110 -20.51 3.53 5.10
N PHE A 111 -19.50 2.74 4.75
CA PHE A 111 -19.48 1.30 5.01
C PHE A 111 -19.59 0.98 6.51
N TYR A 112 -18.91 1.72 7.38
CA TYR A 112 -19.03 1.57 8.83
C TYR A 112 -20.46 1.87 9.33
N ARG A 113 -21.16 2.86 8.77
CA ARG A 113 -22.54 3.16 9.16
C ARG A 113 -23.49 2.02 8.84
N GLU A 114 -23.25 1.30 7.75
CA GLU A 114 -24.05 0.14 7.34
C GLU A 114 -23.64 -1.13 8.09
N PHE A 115 -22.32 -1.28 8.37
CA PHE A 115 -21.75 -2.47 9.03
C PHE A 115 -20.95 -2.09 10.29
N PRO A 116 -21.62 -1.62 11.37
CA PRO A 116 -20.94 -1.01 12.53
C PRO A 116 -20.14 -2.00 13.39
N HIS A 117 -20.27 -3.31 13.15
CA HIS A 117 -19.57 -4.35 13.90
C HIS A 117 -18.31 -4.88 13.22
N ILE A 118 -17.88 -4.26 12.11
CA ILE A 118 -16.63 -4.58 11.44
C ILE A 118 -15.49 -3.74 12.04
N ASN A 119 -14.39 -4.41 12.38
CA ASN A 119 -13.15 -3.76 12.76
C ASN A 119 -12.26 -3.52 11.52
N TYR A 120 -11.38 -2.52 11.58
CA TYR A 120 -10.52 -2.15 10.47
C TYR A 120 -9.06 -2.20 10.88
N GLU A 121 -8.22 -2.83 10.06
CA GLU A 121 -6.77 -2.73 10.10
C GLU A 121 -6.30 -2.12 8.77
N LEU A 122 -5.91 -0.84 8.80
CA LEU A 122 -5.48 -0.09 7.62
C LEU A 122 -3.96 0.08 7.64
N TYR A 123 -3.30 -0.33 6.56
CA TYR A 123 -1.86 -0.26 6.40
C TYR A 123 -1.52 0.75 5.32
N GLU A 124 -1.11 1.94 5.72
CA GLU A 124 -0.71 3.02 4.82
C GLU A 124 0.76 2.83 4.42
N VAL A 125 0.98 2.18 3.30
CA VAL A 125 2.32 1.74 2.87
C VAL A 125 2.54 1.95 1.37
N PRO A 126 3.80 2.06 0.91
CA PRO A 126 4.14 2.13 -0.52
C PRO A 126 3.67 0.89 -1.28
N ILE A 127 3.52 1.01 -2.61
CA ILE A 127 3.02 -0.06 -3.50
C ILE A 127 3.82 -1.36 -3.38
N ASP A 128 5.14 -1.27 -3.20
CA ASP A 128 6.00 -2.45 -3.05
C ASP A 128 5.65 -3.23 -1.78
N GLU A 129 5.46 -2.53 -0.68
CA GLU A 129 5.06 -3.12 0.59
C GLU A 129 3.61 -3.61 0.55
N GLN A 130 2.69 -2.91 -0.13
CA GLN A 130 1.33 -3.39 -0.38
C GLN A 130 1.36 -4.73 -1.12
N THR A 131 2.16 -4.81 -2.20
CA THR A 131 2.34 -6.04 -2.98
C THR A 131 2.78 -7.19 -2.08
N GLN A 132 3.75 -6.95 -1.19
CA GLN A 132 4.25 -7.96 -0.27
C GLN A 132 3.18 -8.36 0.76
N GLN A 133 2.52 -7.39 1.41
CA GLN A 133 1.49 -7.65 2.41
C GLN A 133 0.32 -8.47 1.85
N LEU A 134 -0.11 -8.16 0.64
CA LEU A 134 -1.14 -8.93 -0.06
C LEU A 134 -0.67 -10.36 -0.33
N LEU A 135 0.54 -10.55 -0.84
CA LEU A 135 1.08 -11.89 -1.13
C LEU A 135 1.28 -12.74 0.12
N GLU A 136 1.62 -12.12 1.24
CA GLU A 136 1.78 -12.77 2.55
C GLU A 136 0.45 -13.02 3.27
N GLY A 137 -0.66 -12.43 2.79
CA GLY A 137 -1.99 -12.53 3.43
C GLY A 137 -2.12 -11.69 4.70
N LYS A 138 -1.24 -10.70 4.88
CA LYS A 138 -1.37 -9.72 5.96
C LYS A 138 -2.56 -8.80 5.70
N THR A 139 -2.79 -8.45 4.43
CA THR A 139 -3.96 -7.74 3.95
C THR A 139 -4.64 -8.54 2.84
N GLU A 140 -5.92 -8.32 2.63
CA GLU A 140 -6.71 -9.02 1.62
C GLU A 140 -7.01 -8.12 0.42
N ILE A 141 -7.10 -6.82 0.64
CA ILE A 141 -7.43 -5.81 -0.36
C ILE A 141 -6.31 -4.79 -0.41
N GLY A 142 -5.87 -4.45 -1.62
CA GLY A 142 -4.92 -3.39 -1.90
C GLY A 142 -5.59 -2.23 -2.64
N ILE A 143 -5.39 -1.00 -2.15
CA ILE A 143 -5.85 0.22 -2.81
C ILE A 143 -4.63 1.08 -3.12
N ALA A 144 -4.33 1.20 -4.41
CA ALA A 144 -3.14 1.85 -4.88
C ALA A 144 -3.45 2.94 -5.91
N ASN A 145 -2.53 3.87 -6.07
CA ASN A 145 -2.58 4.93 -7.08
C ASN A 145 -1.83 4.57 -8.37
N ALA A 146 -1.45 3.32 -8.51
CA ALA A 146 -0.93 2.70 -9.72
C ALA A 146 -1.16 1.17 -9.64
N PRO A 147 -1.06 0.43 -10.76
CA PRO A 147 -1.12 -1.01 -10.76
C PRO A 147 -0.04 -1.63 -9.85
N LEU A 148 -0.42 -2.68 -9.12
CA LEU A 148 0.50 -3.41 -8.25
C LEU A 148 1.62 -4.08 -9.07
N LYS A 149 2.83 -4.13 -8.51
CA LYS A 149 3.92 -4.91 -9.11
C LYS A 149 3.54 -6.39 -9.18
N GLN A 150 4.10 -7.13 -10.15
CA GLN A 150 3.75 -8.54 -10.43
C GLN A 150 2.25 -8.71 -10.81
N SER A 151 1.76 -7.87 -11.71
CA SER A 151 0.35 -7.78 -12.10
C SER A 151 -0.34 -9.12 -12.42
N LYS A 152 0.40 -10.12 -12.92
CA LYS A 152 -0.14 -11.47 -13.20
C LYS A 152 -0.66 -12.22 -11.96
N ARG A 153 -0.21 -11.84 -10.77
CA ARG A 153 -0.62 -12.46 -9.48
C ARG A 153 -1.82 -11.79 -8.83
N PHE A 154 -2.22 -10.64 -9.36
CA PHE A 154 -3.31 -9.84 -8.82
C PHE A 154 -4.47 -9.77 -9.81
N GLU A 155 -5.64 -9.58 -9.26
CA GLU A 155 -6.86 -9.24 -9.97
C GLU A 155 -7.25 -7.83 -9.57
N THR A 156 -7.34 -6.94 -10.54
CA THR A 156 -7.84 -5.58 -10.35
C THR A 156 -9.35 -5.62 -10.52
N LEU A 157 -10.07 -5.46 -9.43
CA LEU A 157 -11.54 -5.48 -9.42
C LEU A 157 -12.14 -4.15 -9.86
N PHE A 158 -11.40 -3.07 -9.62
CA PHE A 158 -11.83 -1.73 -9.98
C PHE A 158 -10.62 -0.86 -10.31
N SER A 159 -10.76 0.00 -11.32
CA SER A 159 -9.81 1.08 -11.57
C SER A 159 -10.52 2.37 -11.94
N ARG A 160 -9.90 3.50 -11.59
CA ARG A 160 -10.35 4.84 -11.93
C ARG A 160 -9.16 5.75 -12.18
N LYS A 161 -9.24 6.53 -13.26
CA LYS A 161 -8.24 7.57 -13.51
C LYS A 161 -8.49 8.78 -12.61
N GLU A 162 -7.43 9.25 -11.97
CA GLU A 162 -7.41 10.47 -11.18
C GLU A 162 -6.42 11.45 -11.79
N ARG A 163 -6.92 12.63 -12.16
CA ARG A 163 -6.09 13.68 -12.75
C ARG A 163 -5.19 14.33 -11.69
N LEU A 164 -4.00 14.74 -12.07
CA LEU A 164 -3.20 15.62 -11.22
C LEU A 164 -3.76 17.03 -11.30
N VAL A 165 -3.88 17.65 -10.13
CA VAL A 165 -4.34 19.02 -9.98
C VAL A 165 -3.29 19.84 -9.24
N ALA A 166 -3.27 21.15 -9.52
CA ALA A 166 -2.54 22.12 -8.73
C ALA A 166 -3.48 22.76 -7.71
N LEU A 167 -3.02 22.81 -6.47
CA LEU A 167 -3.69 23.49 -5.35
C LEU A 167 -2.80 24.62 -4.87
N PHE A 168 -3.34 25.82 -4.77
CA PHE A 168 -2.62 26.99 -4.30
C PHE A 168 -3.51 27.91 -3.48
N HIS A 169 -2.92 28.69 -2.62
CA HIS A 169 -3.67 29.66 -1.81
C HIS A 169 -4.36 30.70 -2.71
N LYS A 170 -5.57 31.13 -2.35
CA LYS A 170 -6.31 32.16 -3.11
C LYS A 170 -5.56 33.46 -3.29
N ASP A 171 -4.68 33.81 -2.34
CA ASP A 171 -3.81 34.98 -2.39
C ASP A 171 -2.36 34.61 -2.83
N SER A 172 -2.22 33.57 -3.65
CA SER A 172 -0.91 33.09 -4.11
C SER A 172 -0.19 34.13 -4.95
N PRO A 173 1.12 34.36 -4.69
CA PRO A 173 1.92 35.20 -5.56
C PRO A 173 2.34 34.47 -6.86
N TYR A 174 2.20 33.14 -6.90
CA TYR A 174 2.70 32.29 -7.99
C TYR A 174 1.68 32.06 -9.09
N LEU A 175 0.43 31.74 -8.71
CA LEU A 175 -0.66 31.46 -9.65
C LEU A 175 -1.88 32.31 -9.33
N LYS A 176 -2.57 32.73 -10.40
CA LYS A 176 -3.81 33.50 -10.28
C LYS A 176 -5.03 32.63 -10.59
N ASN A 177 -6.17 33.00 -10.02
CA ASN A 177 -7.43 32.32 -10.28
C ASN A 177 -8.18 32.92 -11.47
N ASP A 178 -7.46 33.37 -12.51
CA ASP A 178 -8.01 34.05 -13.70
C ASP A 178 -8.31 33.09 -14.86
N LYS A 179 -7.68 31.90 -14.87
CA LYS A 179 -7.87 30.87 -15.91
C LYS A 179 -8.58 29.64 -15.32
N PRO A 180 -9.39 28.92 -16.11
CA PRO A 180 -10.05 27.68 -15.66
C PRO A 180 -9.06 26.54 -15.41
N ASN A 181 -7.99 26.47 -16.18
CA ASN A 181 -6.94 25.45 -16.12
C ASN A 181 -5.57 26.12 -16.15
N ILE A 182 -4.53 25.36 -15.78
CA ILE A 182 -3.13 25.76 -15.93
C ILE A 182 -2.43 24.83 -16.94
N LEU A 183 -1.44 25.36 -17.62
CA LEU A 183 -0.52 24.58 -18.45
C LEU A 183 0.64 24.07 -17.61
N LEU A 184 1.35 23.07 -18.12
CA LEU A 184 2.54 22.55 -17.46
C LEU A 184 3.65 23.63 -17.37
N ASP A 185 3.77 24.48 -18.41
CA ASP A 185 4.70 25.60 -18.48
C ASP A 185 4.41 26.66 -17.39
N ASP A 186 3.15 26.84 -16.99
CA ASP A 186 2.78 27.77 -15.92
C ASP A 186 3.37 27.34 -14.55
N LEU A 187 3.94 26.11 -14.44
CA LEU A 187 4.52 25.55 -13.24
C LEU A 187 6.05 25.61 -13.21
N GLU A 188 6.67 26.12 -14.24
CA GLU A 188 8.11 26.33 -14.27
C GLU A 188 8.57 27.24 -13.16
N ASP A 189 9.40 27.73 -12.74
CA ASP A 189 9.84 28.75 -11.74
C ASP A 189 8.94 28.89 -10.47
N ILE A 190 8.04 27.96 -10.23
CA ILE A 190 7.15 27.98 -9.07
C ILE A 190 7.59 26.93 -8.03
N PRO A 191 7.65 27.27 -6.72
CA PRO A 191 7.95 26.28 -5.69
C PRO A 191 6.82 25.24 -5.59
N LEU A 192 7.10 24.00 -6.02
CA LEU A 192 6.14 22.90 -6.05
C LEU A 192 6.31 21.97 -4.86
N CYS A 193 5.17 21.53 -4.33
CA CYS A 193 5.05 20.52 -3.28
C CYS A 193 4.33 19.31 -3.83
N LEU A 194 5.06 18.22 -4.05
CA LEU A 194 4.50 17.00 -4.66
C LEU A 194 4.07 15.99 -3.59
N SER A 195 3.00 15.25 -3.86
CA SER A 195 2.79 13.98 -3.17
C SER A 195 3.66 12.90 -3.82
N ARG A 196 4.33 12.07 -3.02
CA ARG A 196 5.26 11.03 -3.50
C ARG A 196 4.62 10.10 -4.53
N GLY A 197 3.35 9.75 -4.33
CA GLY A 197 2.63 8.85 -5.23
C GLY A 197 2.45 9.36 -6.66
N CYS A 198 2.65 10.66 -6.94
CA CYS A 198 2.56 11.22 -8.28
C CYS A 198 3.89 11.79 -8.79
N SER A 199 4.94 11.81 -7.96
CA SER A 199 6.17 12.52 -8.31
C SER A 199 6.89 11.94 -9.52
N GLU A 200 7.00 10.62 -9.64
CA GLU A 200 7.64 9.96 -10.78
C GLU A 200 6.93 10.28 -12.09
N LEU A 201 5.59 10.16 -12.11
CA LEU A 201 4.78 10.53 -13.28
C LEU A 201 4.98 12.01 -13.64
N PHE A 202 4.90 12.91 -12.66
CA PHE A 202 5.05 14.34 -12.88
C PHE A 202 6.41 14.68 -13.48
N PHE A 203 7.50 14.15 -12.90
CA PHE A 203 8.86 14.35 -13.43
C PHE A 203 9.05 13.79 -14.84
N SER A 204 8.49 12.59 -15.12
CA SER A 204 8.55 12.01 -16.46
C SER A 204 7.89 12.92 -17.50
N VAL A 205 6.69 13.41 -17.20
CA VAL A 205 5.94 14.30 -18.13
C VAL A 205 6.65 15.65 -18.28
N CYS A 206 7.20 16.22 -17.23
CA CYS A 206 8.01 17.44 -17.30
C CYS A 206 9.25 17.24 -18.16
N SER A 207 9.97 16.13 -17.97
CA SER A 207 11.16 15.80 -18.76
C SER A 207 10.86 15.67 -20.24
N ASP A 208 9.79 14.95 -20.59
CA ASP A 208 9.34 14.78 -21.97
C ASP A 208 8.94 16.11 -22.64
N SER A 209 8.52 17.10 -21.81
CA SER A 209 8.11 18.42 -22.27
C SER A 209 9.24 19.46 -22.17
N HIS A 210 10.45 19.06 -21.76
CA HIS A 210 11.61 19.93 -21.52
C HIS A 210 11.36 21.03 -20.48
N ILE A 211 10.53 20.75 -19.48
CA ILE A 211 10.20 21.64 -18.37
C ILE A 211 10.97 21.19 -17.13
N PHE A 212 11.58 22.15 -16.44
CA PHE A 212 12.42 21.91 -15.24
C PHE A 212 11.76 22.48 -13.99
N PRO A 213 10.82 21.75 -13.34
CA PRO A 213 10.06 22.29 -12.23
C PRO A 213 10.92 22.49 -10.98
N GLN A 214 10.71 23.59 -10.28
CA GLN A 214 11.33 23.86 -8.98
C GLN A 214 10.58 23.10 -7.87
N VAL A 215 10.97 21.86 -7.57
CA VAL A 215 10.35 21.07 -6.53
C VAL A 215 10.92 21.40 -5.16
N MET A 216 10.15 22.08 -4.32
CA MET A 216 10.50 22.45 -2.96
C MET A 216 10.38 21.28 -1.99
N SER A 217 9.36 20.43 -2.15
CA SER A 217 9.15 19.28 -1.26
C SER A 217 8.47 18.11 -1.95
N ILE A 218 8.86 16.89 -1.53
CA ILE A 218 8.19 15.62 -1.91
C ILE A 218 7.68 14.99 -0.61
N ASN A 219 6.37 14.88 -0.48
CA ASN A 219 5.69 14.48 0.74
C ASN A 219 5.11 13.07 0.61
N THR A 220 5.20 12.25 1.64
CA THR A 220 4.64 10.90 1.64
C THR A 220 3.12 10.92 1.45
N THR A 221 2.44 11.87 2.10
CA THR A 221 0.99 12.02 2.01
C THR A 221 0.60 13.25 1.17
N LYS A 222 -0.57 13.18 0.58
CA LYS A 222 -1.21 14.32 -0.11
C LYS A 222 -1.47 15.49 0.83
N LEU A 223 -1.87 15.22 2.07
CA LEU A 223 -2.15 16.26 3.06
C LEU A 223 -0.93 17.12 3.39
N SER A 224 0.23 16.51 3.50
CA SER A 224 1.47 17.26 3.76
C SER A 224 1.80 18.20 2.61
N ALA A 225 1.57 17.79 1.35
CA ALA A 225 1.73 18.68 0.20
C ALA A 225 0.70 19.83 0.22
N ILE A 226 -0.56 19.54 0.57
CA ILE A 226 -1.62 20.53 0.68
C ILE A 226 -1.33 21.55 1.78
N ALA A 227 -0.77 21.12 2.92
CA ALA A 227 -0.45 22.01 4.04
C ALA A 227 0.55 23.12 3.66
N TRP A 228 1.50 22.85 2.74
CA TRP A 228 2.37 23.88 2.18
C TRP A 228 1.60 24.93 1.38
N ALA A 229 0.65 24.48 0.55
CA ALA A 229 -0.18 25.38 -0.24
C ALA A 229 -1.12 26.22 0.65
N GLU A 230 -1.67 25.65 1.72
CA GLU A 230 -2.50 26.38 2.70
C GLU A 230 -1.75 27.52 3.39
N LYS A 231 -0.43 27.37 3.56
CA LYS A 231 0.45 28.39 4.14
C LYS A 231 0.98 29.37 3.11
N ASN A 232 0.52 29.29 1.86
CA ASN A 232 0.95 30.16 0.77
C ASN A 232 2.47 30.14 0.48
N THR A 233 3.11 28.99 0.70
CA THR A 233 4.56 28.83 0.53
C THR A 233 4.94 28.12 -0.76
N GLY A 234 3.96 27.55 -1.47
CA GLY A 234 4.16 26.87 -2.73
C GLY A 234 2.84 26.37 -3.32
N VAL A 235 2.95 25.65 -4.42
CA VAL A 235 1.82 25.04 -5.14
C VAL A 235 1.87 23.53 -4.95
N ALA A 236 0.80 22.94 -4.42
CA ALA A 236 0.72 21.50 -4.24
C ALA A 236 0.25 20.81 -5.53
N ILE A 237 0.99 19.79 -5.99
CA ILE A 237 0.61 18.91 -7.10
C ILE A 237 0.22 17.56 -6.53
N VAL A 238 -1.06 17.22 -6.66
CA VAL A 238 -1.65 16.02 -6.05
C VAL A 238 -2.68 15.37 -6.97
N PRO A 239 -2.87 14.04 -6.88
CA PRO A 239 -4.00 13.39 -7.55
C PRO A 239 -5.31 13.73 -6.83
N ALA A 240 -6.34 14.05 -7.60
CA ALA A 240 -7.66 14.37 -7.05
C ALA A 240 -8.79 13.95 -7.98
N PRO A 241 -9.81 13.24 -7.48
CA PRO A 241 -11.06 13.06 -8.19
C PRO A 241 -11.79 14.40 -8.36
N ALA A 242 -12.65 14.47 -9.38
CA ALA A 242 -13.35 15.72 -9.73
C ALA A 242 -14.16 16.33 -8.57
N VAL A 243 -14.75 15.47 -7.77
CA VAL A 243 -15.65 15.85 -6.65
C VAL A 243 -14.95 16.09 -5.31
N GLU A 244 -13.61 16.00 -5.27
CA GLU A 244 -12.89 16.20 -4.01
C GLU A 244 -12.93 17.66 -3.57
N LEU A 245 -13.35 17.87 -2.33
CA LEU A 245 -13.38 19.19 -1.70
C LEU A 245 -12.06 19.47 -0.98
N PHE A 246 -11.57 20.69 -1.14
CA PHE A 246 -10.37 21.21 -0.48
C PHE A 246 -10.71 22.37 0.44
N PRO A 247 -9.82 22.76 1.36
CA PRO A 247 -10.00 23.92 2.20
C PRO A 247 -10.38 25.19 1.42
N ALA A 248 -11.29 25.99 1.95
CA ALA A 248 -11.88 27.15 1.27
C ALA A 248 -10.87 28.27 0.92
N ASN A 249 -9.69 28.26 1.53
CA ASN A 249 -8.59 29.18 1.20
C ASN A 249 -7.72 28.69 0.04
N LEU A 250 -7.99 27.48 -0.49
CA LEU A 250 -7.28 26.93 -1.65
C LEU A 250 -8.10 27.04 -2.93
N VAL A 251 -7.40 27.31 -4.01
CA VAL A 251 -7.89 27.25 -5.38
C VAL A 251 -7.41 25.94 -5.99
N ARG A 252 -8.34 25.19 -6.61
CA ARG A 252 -8.03 23.99 -7.39
C ARG A 252 -8.03 24.32 -8.86
N LYS A 253 -7.00 23.93 -9.58
CA LYS A 253 -6.90 23.99 -11.05
C LYS A 253 -6.48 22.65 -11.60
N GLU A 254 -7.07 22.27 -12.73
CA GLU A 254 -6.62 21.13 -13.49
C GLU A 254 -5.37 21.50 -14.30
N ILE A 255 -4.38 20.62 -14.32
CA ILE A 255 -3.23 20.74 -15.21
C ILE A 255 -3.63 20.15 -16.54
N LYS A 256 -3.58 20.98 -17.60
CA LYS A 256 -4.01 20.59 -18.95
C LYS A 256 -2.93 19.78 -19.67
N ASP A 257 -2.75 18.54 -19.22
CA ASP A 257 -1.91 17.55 -19.91
C ASP A 257 -2.56 16.16 -19.75
N GLU A 258 -2.77 15.49 -20.88
CA GLU A 258 -3.47 14.19 -20.92
C GLU A 258 -2.64 13.02 -20.36
N ARG A 259 -1.36 13.22 -20.10
CA ARG A 259 -0.46 12.23 -19.50
C ARG A 259 -0.51 12.25 -17.97
N LEU A 260 -0.98 13.33 -17.37
CA LEU A 260 -0.99 13.55 -15.92
C LEU A 260 -2.20 12.91 -15.24
N PHE A 261 -2.30 11.58 -15.38
CA PHE A 261 -3.27 10.76 -14.67
C PHE A 261 -2.57 9.66 -13.86
N LEU A 262 -3.07 9.43 -12.67
CA LEU A 262 -2.82 8.21 -11.94
C LEU A 262 -4.01 7.26 -12.08
N GLU A 263 -3.74 5.97 -12.07
CA GLU A 263 -4.76 4.95 -12.08
C GLU A 263 -4.95 4.41 -10.64
N MET A 264 -6.00 4.87 -9.97
CA MET A 264 -6.41 4.28 -8.71
C MET A 264 -6.95 2.88 -8.98
N THR A 265 -6.41 1.90 -8.26
CA THR A 265 -6.83 0.50 -8.38
C THR A 265 -7.27 -0.07 -7.03
N LEU A 266 -8.30 -0.93 -7.06
CA LEU A 266 -8.65 -1.85 -6.00
C LEU A 266 -8.32 -3.26 -6.48
N SER A 267 -7.41 -3.93 -5.79
CA SER A 267 -6.85 -5.21 -6.23
C SER A 267 -6.82 -6.24 -5.10
N ILE A 268 -6.93 -7.50 -5.48
CA ILE A 268 -6.82 -8.68 -4.61
C ILE A 268 -5.81 -9.67 -5.19
N VAL A 269 -5.40 -10.66 -4.41
CA VAL A 269 -4.57 -11.76 -4.92
C VAL A 269 -5.45 -12.72 -5.72
N LYS A 270 -5.09 -12.95 -6.97
CA LYS A 270 -5.82 -13.82 -7.90
C LYS A 270 -5.97 -15.23 -7.36
N GLY A 271 -7.19 -15.74 -7.35
CA GLY A 271 -7.50 -17.11 -6.92
C GLY A 271 -7.33 -17.37 -5.42
N ARG A 272 -7.18 -16.33 -4.59
CA ARG A 272 -7.20 -16.45 -3.13
C ARG A 272 -8.62 -16.24 -2.63
N GLU A 273 -9.05 -17.12 -1.75
CA GLU A 273 -10.31 -16.97 -1.03
C GLU A 273 -10.22 -15.77 -0.06
N LEU A 274 -11.23 -14.93 -0.09
CA LEU A 274 -11.35 -13.75 0.77
C LEU A 274 -12.20 -14.08 2.00
N SER A 275 -11.93 -13.38 3.10
CA SER A 275 -12.83 -13.43 4.24
C SER A 275 -14.22 -12.91 3.88
N GLN A 276 -15.23 -13.32 4.64
CA GLN A 276 -16.60 -12.85 4.45
C GLN A 276 -16.69 -11.31 4.53
N VAL A 277 -15.91 -10.69 5.43
CA VAL A 277 -15.86 -9.23 5.59
C VAL A 277 -15.27 -8.56 4.35
N ALA A 278 -14.17 -9.08 3.81
CA ALA A 278 -13.56 -8.55 2.60
C ALA A 278 -14.51 -8.67 1.40
N GLN A 279 -15.23 -9.80 1.28
CA GLN A 279 -16.23 -10.00 0.22
C GLN A 279 -17.40 -9.01 0.36
N THR A 280 -17.92 -8.83 1.57
CA THR A 280 -18.98 -7.86 1.86
C THR A 280 -18.54 -6.43 1.50
N PHE A 281 -17.32 -6.06 1.88
CA PHE A 281 -16.75 -4.75 1.54
C PHE A 281 -16.64 -4.54 0.02
N ILE A 282 -16.11 -5.53 -0.71
CA ILE A 282 -15.98 -5.44 -2.18
C ILE A 282 -17.35 -5.26 -2.83
N ASN A 283 -18.34 -6.04 -2.42
CA ASN A 283 -19.69 -5.94 -2.95
C ASN A 283 -20.30 -4.55 -2.70
N TYR A 284 -20.17 -4.04 -1.47
CA TYR A 284 -20.60 -2.69 -1.11
C TYR A 284 -19.88 -1.62 -1.96
N TYR A 285 -18.55 -1.72 -2.07
CA TYR A 285 -17.75 -0.78 -2.85
C TYR A 285 -18.16 -0.74 -4.31
N MET A 286 -18.42 -1.92 -4.92
CA MET A 286 -18.82 -2.01 -6.33
C MET A 286 -20.21 -1.46 -6.62
N GLN A 287 -21.09 -1.42 -5.62
CA GLN A 287 -22.45 -0.85 -5.73
C GLN A 287 -22.48 0.67 -5.53
N ASN A 288 -21.53 1.24 -4.77
CA ASN A 288 -21.54 2.65 -4.35
C ASN A 288 -20.40 3.51 -4.93
N LYS A 289 -19.72 3.02 -5.98
CA LYS A 289 -18.61 3.72 -6.64
C LYS A 289 -19.05 4.79 -7.63
#